data_e9d7dfda4be853d5d6b630eb6756ea14
#
_entry.id   e9d7dfda4be853d5d6b630eb6756ea14
#
_cell.length_a   1.000
_cell.length_b   1.000
_cell.length_c   1.000
_cell.angle_alpha   90.00
_cell.angle_beta   90.00
_cell.angle_gamma   90.00
#
_symmetry.space_group_name_H-M   'P 1'
#
loop_
_entity.id
_entity.type
_entity.pdbx_description
1 polymer ?
#
loop_
_entity_poly.entity_id
_entity_poly.type
_entity_poly.pdbx_seq_one_letter_code
_entity_poly.pdbx_strand_id
1 'polypeptide(L)'
;MSNEPDREIGDTEAPFTRVKVCGIRRVQDAVLATDLGASAVGLVFWEGSPRYIDPYRARAIGAALPPGVMPVGVFVDQPVEFVMGVARLIPLGAVQLHGSESIASFVRVAQRLIKAVPVTEPFEADVIDLVPPYVTVLLDAHDPVRRGGTGRTIDWTVAAAVAARRRTILSGGLTAANVGEAIARVRPYMIDVSSGVESAPGVKDPVKLREFFAAVAAVRRDSRLTTRD
;
A
#
# COMPACT_ATOMS: atom_id res chain seq x y z
N MET A 1 23.40 -30.30 0.07
CA MET A 1 23.24 -29.04 -0.66
C MET A 1 22.69 -28.05 0.32
N SER A 2 23.53 -27.13 0.74
CA SER A 2 23.39 -26.23 1.89
C SER A 2 22.33 -25.15 1.63
N ASN A 3 21.36 -25.11 2.53
CA ASN A 3 20.36 -24.07 2.67
C ASN A 3 21.07 -22.82 3.24
N GLU A 4 21.39 -21.85 2.41
CA GLU A 4 21.82 -20.53 2.92
C GLU A 4 20.57 -19.78 3.41
N PRO A 5 20.57 -19.31 4.67
CA PRO A 5 19.50 -18.43 5.15
C PRO A 5 19.64 -17.06 4.50
N ASP A 6 18.49 -16.48 4.12
CA ASP A 6 18.35 -15.12 3.65
C ASP A 6 19.24 -14.17 4.49
N ARG A 7 20.19 -13.54 3.85
CA ARG A 7 21.00 -12.48 4.46
C ARG A 7 20.06 -11.36 4.87
N GLU A 8 19.89 -11.19 6.17
CA GLU A 8 19.41 -9.95 6.76
C GLU A 8 20.32 -8.81 6.26
N ILE A 9 19.79 -8.02 5.34
CA ILE A 9 20.41 -6.74 4.97
C ILE A 9 20.24 -5.87 6.23
N GLY A 10 21.32 -5.61 6.93
CA GLY A 10 21.33 -4.82 8.15
C GLY A 10 20.71 -3.45 7.94
N ASP A 11 19.52 -3.27 8.50
CA ASP A 11 18.80 -1.99 8.59
C ASP A 11 19.47 -1.13 9.69
N THR A 12 20.59 -0.50 9.37
CA THR A 12 21.23 0.54 10.24
C THR A 12 20.90 1.97 9.77
N GLU A 13 20.09 2.14 8.72
CA GLU A 13 19.52 3.46 8.37
C GLU A 13 18.13 3.59 8.97
N ALA A 14 17.79 4.80 9.48
CA ALA A 14 16.44 5.13 9.95
C ALA A 14 15.39 4.66 8.93
N PRO A 15 14.30 3.98 9.35
CA PRO A 15 13.42 3.25 8.47
C PRO A 15 12.83 4.19 7.41
N PHE A 16 13.27 4.00 6.18
CA PHE A 16 12.86 4.80 5.03
C PHE A 16 11.41 4.43 4.68
N THR A 17 10.44 5.22 5.14
CA THR A 17 9.02 4.95 4.84
C THR A 17 8.78 4.95 3.35
N ARG A 18 8.35 3.82 2.81
CA ARG A 18 8.01 3.62 1.40
C ARG A 18 6.66 4.25 1.09
N VAL A 19 6.42 4.58 -0.19
CA VAL A 19 5.14 5.14 -0.64
C VAL A 19 4.53 4.22 -1.69
N LYS A 20 3.28 3.82 -1.49
CA LYS A 20 2.42 3.22 -2.50
C LYS A 20 1.38 4.24 -2.95
N VAL A 21 1.21 4.39 -4.27
CA VAL A 21 0.12 5.19 -4.85
C VAL A 21 -0.93 4.24 -5.42
N CYS A 22 -2.10 4.19 -4.78
CA CYS A 22 -3.15 3.23 -5.10
C CYS A 22 -4.20 3.80 -6.06
N GLY A 23 -4.84 2.92 -6.84
CA GLY A 23 -5.90 3.30 -7.78
C GLY A 23 -5.38 3.97 -9.04
N ILE A 24 -4.23 3.56 -9.52
CA ILE A 24 -3.66 4.01 -10.80
C ILE A 24 -4.44 3.38 -11.96
N ARG A 25 -4.89 4.23 -12.90
CA ARG A 25 -5.64 3.82 -14.09
C ARG A 25 -5.03 4.32 -15.40
N ARG A 26 -4.03 5.21 -15.34
CA ARG A 26 -3.38 5.82 -16.50
C ARG A 26 -1.87 5.65 -16.40
N VAL A 27 -1.21 5.36 -17.52
CA VAL A 27 0.26 5.22 -17.58
C VAL A 27 0.95 6.49 -17.11
N GLN A 28 0.46 7.66 -17.51
CA GLN A 28 1.03 8.95 -17.10
C GLN A 28 1.00 9.18 -15.59
N ASP A 29 -0.04 8.68 -14.89
CA ASP A 29 -0.12 8.79 -13.42
C ASP A 29 0.88 7.86 -12.75
N ALA A 30 1.08 6.66 -13.32
CA ALA A 30 2.09 5.72 -12.85
C ALA A 30 3.50 6.30 -13.01
N VAL A 31 3.83 6.81 -14.19
CA VAL A 31 5.13 7.44 -14.47
C VAL A 31 5.39 8.60 -13.52
N LEU A 32 4.44 9.52 -13.38
CA LEU A 32 4.60 10.66 -12.46
C LEU A 32 4.81 10.19 -11.00
N ALA A 33 4.01 9.22 -10.55
CA ALA A 33 4.17 8.69 -9.19
C ALA A 33 5.56 8.08 -8.97
N THR A 34 6.07 7.34 -9.95
CA THR A 34 7.40 6.70 -9.87
C THR A 34 8.53 7.70 -9.96
N ASP A 35 8.44 8.73 -10.80
CA ASP A 35 9.40 9.83 -10.90
C ASP A 35 9.50 10.62 -9.59
N LEU A 36 8.40 10.72 -8.84
CA LEU A 36 8.35 11.34 -7.53
C LEU A 36 8.86 10.44 -6.40
N GLY A 37 9.13 9.16 -6.67
CA GLY A 37 9.70 8.21 -5.71
C GLY A 37 8.71 7.21 -5.11
N ALA A 38 7.60 6.92 -5.78
CA ALA A 38 6.73 5.81 -5.38
C ALA A 38 7.50 4.48 -5.47
N SER A 39 7.42 3.68 -4.41
CA SER A 39 8.01 2.33 -4.34
C SER A 39 7.04 1.26 -4.83
N ALA A 40 5.76 1.59 -4.91
CA ALA A 40 4.71 0.70 -5.39
C ALA A 40 3.54 1.47 -6.00
N VAL A 41 2.82 0.82 -6.93
CA VAL A 41 1.56 1.32 -7.48
C VAL A 41 0.46 0.29 -7.33
N GLY A 42 -0.73 0.71 -6.92
CA GLY A 42 -1.91 -0.15 -6.76
C GLY A 42 -2.81 -0.10 -8.00
N LEU A 43 -3.15 -1.28 -8.54
CA LEU A 43 -4.06 -1.50 -9.66
C LEU A 43 -5.30 -2.22 -9.11
N VAL A 44 -6.46 -1.58 -9.18
CA VAL A 44 -7.68 -2.10 -8.55
C VAL A 44 -8.48 -2.92 -9.57
N PHE A 45 -8.64 -4.21 -9.29
CA PHE A 45 -9.34 -5.16 -10.17
C PHE A 45 -10.77 -5.49 -9.72
N TRP A 46 -11.29 -4.78 -8.74
CA TRP A 46 -12.67 -4.90 -8.29
C TRP A 46 -13.58 -3.92 -9.04
N GLU A 47 -14.56 -4.43 -9.80
CA GLU A 47 -15.44 -3.63 -10.65
C GLU A 47 -16.35 -2.65 -9.87
N GLY A 48 -16.64 -2.95 -8.60
CA GLY A 48 -17.38 -2.04 -7.72
C GLY A 48 -16.62 -0.77 -7.33
N SER A 49 -15.32 -0.67 -7.64
CA SER A 49 -14.51 0.50 -7.34
C SER A 49 -14.54 1.52 -8.48
N PRO A 50 -14.68 2.83 -8.20
CA PRO A 50 -14.48 3.86 -9.21
C PRO A 50 -13.05 3.92 -9.74
N ARG A 51 -12.12 3.21 -9.10
CA ARG A 51 -10.70 3.07 -9.48
C ARG A 51 -10.41 1.76 -10.22
N TYR A 52 -11.46 1.02 -10.58
CA TYR A 52 -11.33 -0.21 -11.36
C TYR A 52 -10.55 0.02 -12.65
N ILE A 53 -9.67 -0.92 -12.96
CA ILE A 53 -8.98 -1.00 -14.24
C ILE A 53 -9.08 -2.43 -14.78
N ASP A 54 -9.42 -2.54 -16.06
CA ASP A 54 -9.42 -3.82 -16.77
C ASP A 54 -8.00 -4.42 -16.83
N PRO A 55 -7.81 -5.73 -16.57
CA PRO A 55 -6.51 -6.38 -16.54
C PRO A 55 -5.66 -6.19 -17.81
N TYR A 56 -6.26 -6.19 -19.00
CA TYR A 56 -5.52 -5.98 -20.25
C TYR A 56 -5.01 -4.53 -20.35
N ARG A 57 -5.80 -3.56 -19.90
CA ARG A 57 -5.37 -2.15 -19.82
C ARG A 57 -4.28 -1.95 -18.77
N ALA A 58 -4.38 -2.63 -17.64
CA ALA A 58 -3.40 -2.57 -16.56
C ALA A 58 -2.02 -3.11 -16.98
N ARG A 59 -1.96 -4.02 -17.95
CA ARG A 59 -0.71 -4.54 -18.52
C ARG A 59 0.20 -3.43 -19.05
N ALA A 60 -0.36 -2.42 -19.70
CA ALA A 60 0.42 -1.29 -20.21
C ALA A 60 1.04 -0.47 -19.07
N ILE A 61 0.33 -0.32 -17.94
CA ILE A 61 0.86 0.34 -16.76
C ILE A 61 2.01 -0.50 -16.16
N GLY A 62 1.80 -1.81 -15.98
CA GLY A 62 2.84 -2.69 -15.45
C GLY A 62 4.11 -2.68 -16.28
N ALA A 63 3.99 -2.62 -17.62
CA ALA A 63 5.12 -2.55 -18.53
C ALA A 63 5.87 -1.19 -18.52
N ALA A 64 5.20 -0.12 -18.09
CA ALA A 64 5.78 1.22 -18.01
C ALA A 64 6.48 1.50 -16.67
N LEU A 65 6.37 0.60 -15.69
CA LEU A 65 7.02 0.78 -14.39
C LEU A 65 8.53 0.51 -14.49
N PRO A 66 9.37 1.37 -13.91
CA PRO A 66 10.79 1.13 -13.85
C PRO A 66 11.12 -0.05 -12.90
N PRO A 67 12.28 -0.70 -13.08
CA PRO A 67 12.77 -1.69 -12.13
C PRO A 67 12.81 -1.15 -10.70
N GLY A 68 12.38 -1.97 -9.73
CA GLY A 68 12.33 -1.58 -8.31
C GLY A 68 11.00 -1.00 -7.86
N VAL A 69 10.10 -0.61 -8.77
CA VAL A 69 8.72 -0.22 -8.41
C VAL A 69 7.80 -1.44 -8.49
N MET A 70 7.10 -1.72 -7.40
CA MET A 70 6.26 -2.91 -7.25
C MET A 70 4.82 -2.66 -7.72
N PRO A 71 4.34 -3.32 -8.79
CA PRO A 71 2.92 -3.33 -9.12
C PRO A 71 2.17 -4.22 -8.12
N VAL A 72 1.13 -3.68 -7.49
CA VAL A 72 0.28 -4.35 -6.51
C VAL A 72 -1.13 -4.50 -7.09
N GLY A 73 -1.58 -5.72 -7.29
CA GLY A 73 -2.98 -6.00 -7.65
C GLY A 73 -3.86 -5.93 -6.41
N VAL A 74 -4.91 -5.12 -6.45
CA VAL A 74 -5.89 -5.00 -5.36
C VAL A 74 -7.18 -5.72 -5.75
N PHE A 75 -7.58 -6.68 -4.92
CA PHE A 75 -8.71 -7.57 -5.14
C PHE A 75 -9.68 -7.49 -3.95
N VAL A 76 -10.96 -7.75 -4.20
CA VAL A 76 -12.03 -7.74 -3.20
C VAL A 76 -12.96 -8.92 -3.45
N ASP A 77 -12.81 -9.97 -2.65
CA ASP A 77 -13.64 -11.18 -2.67
C ASP A 77 -13.67 -11.91 -4.03
N GLN A 78 -12.65 -11.75 -4.88
CA GLN A 78 -12.56 -12.46 -6.16
C GLN A 78 -11.95 -13.86 -5.98
N PRO A 79 -12.36 -14.84 -6.83
CA PRO A 79 -11.79 -16.18 -6.81
C PRO A 79 -10.27 -16.18 -7.03
N VAL A 80 -9.57 -17.10 -6.37
CA VAL A 80 -8.12 -17.22 -6.46
C VAL A 80 -7.66 -17.48 -7.92
N GLU A 81 -8.44 -18.18 -8.71
CA GLU A 81 -8.17 -18.46 -10.13
C GLU A 81 -8.13 -17.16 -10.95
N PHE A 82 -9.03 -16.21 -10.67
CA PHE A 82 -9.03 -14.90 -11.29
C PHE A 82 -7.76 -14.12 -10.89
N VAL A 83 -7.43 -14.08 -9.60
CA VAL A 83 -6.22 -13.41 -9.09
C VAL A 83 -4.96 -13.98 -9.73
N MET A 84 -4.85 -15.31 -9.82
CA MET A 84 -3.73 -15.98 -10.50
C MET A 84 -3.69 -15.69 -11.99
N GLY A 85 -4.85 -15.57 -12.65
CA GLY A 85 -4.97 -15.18 -14.05
C GLY A 85 -4.40 -13.77 -14.28
N VAL A 86 -4.80 -12.81 -13.48
CA VAL A 86 -4.29 -11.43 -13.52
C VAL A 86 -2.79 -11.39 -13.23
N ALA A 87 -2.32 -12.14 -12.22
CA ALA A 87 -0.91 -12.17 -11.85
C ALA A 87 0.00 -12.82 -12.93
N ARG A 88 -0.57 -13.66 -13.80
CA ARG A 88 0.14 -14.16 -15.01
C ARG A 88 0.16 -13.15 -16.15
N LEU A 89 -0.89 -12.35 -16.28
CA LEU A 89 -1.01 -11.34 -17.33
C LEU A 89 -0.14 -10.11 -17.05
N ILE A 90 0.00 -9.75 -15.77
CA ILE A 90 0.76 -8.57 -15.30
C ILE A 90 1.80 -9.07 -14.29
N PRO A 91 3.08 -8.63 -14.37
CA PRO A 91 4.12 -9.05 -13.45
C PRO A 91 3.92 -8.41 -12.06
N LEU A 92 2.85 -8.81 -11.37
CA LEU A 92 2.55 -8.31 -10.03
C LEU A 92 3.64 -8.73 -9.04
N GLY A 93 4.13 -7.78 -8.25
CA GLY A 93 5.05 -8.04 -7.13
C GLY A 93 4.32 -8.39 -5.84
N ALA A 94 3.06 -7.95 -5.71
CA ALA A 94 2.20 -8.31 -4.58
C ALA A 94 0.71 -8.39 -4.98
N VAL A 95 -0.03 -9.19 -4.21
CA VAL A 95 -1.49 -9.31 -4.23
C VAL A 95 -2.03 -8.75 -2.92
N GLN A 96 -2.88 -7.73 -3.00
CA GLN A 96 -3.57 -7.14 -1.87
C GLN A 96 -5.01 -7.65 -1.82
N LEU A 97 -5.34 -8.36 -0.75
CA LEU A 97 -6.67 -8.86 -0.42
C LEU A 97 -7.38 -7.81 0.42
N HIS A 98 -8.39 -7.15 -0.14
CA HIS A 98 -9.06 -6.00 0.46
C HIS A 98 -10.53 -6.26 0.86
N GLY A 99 -10.97 -7.50 0.71
CA GLY A 99 -12.29 -8.01 1.12
C GLY A 99 -12.20 -8.91 2.34
N SER A 100 -13.10 -9.88 2.39
CA SER A 100 -13.21 -10.90 3.43
C SER A 100 -12.49 -12.22 3.09
N GLU A 101 -11.64 -12.21 2.07
CA GLU A 101 -10.95 -13.41 1.56
C GLU A 101 -10.18 -14.14 2.66
N SER A 102 -10.29 -15.46 2.69
CA SER A 102 -9.46 -16.31 3.52
C SER A 102 -8.03 -16.36 2.94
N ILE A 103 -7.04 -15.96 3.72
CA ILE A 103 -5.62 -16.01 3.33
C ILE A 103 -5.21 -17.44 2.95
N ALA A 104 -5.77 -18.45 3.62
CA ALA A 104 -5.49 -19.85 3.34
C ALA A 104 -5.79 -20.25 1.90
N SER A 105 -6.76 -19.62 1.25
CA SER A 105 -7.08 -19.88 -0.17
C SER A 105 -6.00 -19.37 -1.13
N PHE A 106 -5.12 -18.47 -0.68
CA PHE A 106 -4.10 -17.82 -1.49
C PHE A 106 -2.68 -18.33 -1.24
N VAL A 107 -2.48 -19.42 -0.52
CA VAL A 107 -1.15 -19.99 -0.20
C VAL A 107 -0.35 -20.42 -1.44
N ARG A 108 -1.01 -20.65 -2.58
CA ARG A 108 -0.38 -21.01 -3.84
C ARG A 108 -0.04 -19.81 -4.74
N VAL A 109 -0.42 -18.60 -4.33
CA VAL A 109 -0.07 -17.38 -5.05
C VAL A 109 1.40 -17.08 -4.79
N ALA A 110 2.19 -16.99 -5.86
CA ALA A 110 3.64 -16.80 -5.77
C ALA A 110 4.04 -15.37 -5.33
N GLN A 111 3.12 -14.41 -5.47
CA GLN A 111 3.31 -13.02 -5.11
C GLN A 111 3.25 -12.83 -3.59
N ARG A 112 3.90 -11.77 -3.10
CA ARG A 112 3.75 -11.34 -1.70
C ARG A 112 2.29 -11.01 -1.42
N LEU A 113 1.80 -11.44 -0.25
CA LEU A 113 0.43 -11.14 0.16
C LEU A 113 0.40 -9.92 1.07
N ILE A 114 -0.60 -9.07 0.82
CA ILE A 114 -0.98 -7.94 1.66
C ILE A 114 -2.45 -8.17 2.05
N LYS A 115 -2.76 -8.13 3.34
CA LYS A 115 -4.15 -8.20 3.81
C LYS A 115 -4.58 -6.85 4.34
N ALA A 116 -5.61 -6.28 3.76
CA ALA A 116 -6.27 -5.11 4.31
C ALA A 116 -7.09 -5.52 5.54
N VAL A 117 -6.88 -4.78 6.62
CA VAL A 117 -7.59 -4.92 7.89
C VAL A 117 -8.27 -3.59 8.18
N PRO A 118 -9.61 -3.57 8.23
CA PRO A 118 -10.35 -2.35 8.54
C PRO A 118 -10.15 -1.99 10.02
N VAL A 119 -9.78 -0.74 10.28
CA VAL A 119 -9.71 -0.21 11.64
C VAL A 119 -11.09 0.36 11.99
N THR A 120 -11.81 -0.35 12.85
CA THR A 120 -13.13 0.06 13.38
C THR A 120 -12.99 0.60 14.79
N GLU A 121 -14.01 1.27 15.32
CA GLU A 121 -14.09 1.64 16.72
C GLU A 121 -15.20 0.83 17.41
N PRO A 122 -14.86 0.07 18.48
CA PRO A 122 -13.53 -0.20 19.00
C PRO A 122 -12.71 -1.11 18.08
N PHE A 123 -11.36 -0.92 18.03
CA PHE A 123 -10.46 -1.80 17.31
C PHE A 123 -9.81 -2.79 18.28
N GLU A 124 -10.02 -4.07 18.04
CA GLU A 124 -9.36 -5.14 18.79
C GLU A 124 -8.06 -5.50 18.08
N ALA A 125 -6.93 -5.17 18.70
CA ALA A 125 -5.60 -5.40 18.12
C ALA A 125 -5.30 -6.88 17.83
N ASP A 126 -5.99 -7.79 18.49
CA ASP A 126 -5.85 -9.24 18.33
C ASP A 126 -6.31 -9.74 16.95
N VAL A 127 -7.16 -8.97 16.24
CA VAL A 127 -7.52 -9.27 14.85
C VAL A 127 -6.28 -9.36 13.95
N ILE A 128 -5.23 -8.61 14.29
CA ILE A 128 -3.96 -8.64 13.56
C ILE A 128 -3.23 -9.97 13.73
N ASP A 129 -3.39 -10.65 14.84
CA ASP A 129 -2.73 -11.94 15.15
C ASP A 129 -3.33 -13.08 14.34
N LEU A 130 -4.55 -12.89 13.80
CA LEU A 130 -5.18 -13.84 12.84
C LEU A 130 -4.53 -13.78 11.45
N VAL A 131 -3.77 -12.73 11.15
CA VAL A 131 -3.04 -12.60 9.88
C VAL A 131 -1.66 -13.26 10.02
N PRO A 132 -1.31 -14.26 9.20
CA PRO A 132 -0.02 -14.93 9.28
C PRO A 132 1.17 -13.97 9.22
N PRO A 133 2.28 -14.24 9.94
CA PRO A 133 3.43 -13.32 10.03
C PRO A 133 4.08 -12.96 8.68
N TYR A 134 4.02 -13.87 7.71
CA TYR A 134 4.56 -13.64 6.35
C TYR A 134 3.68 -12.74 5.47
N VAL A 135 2.46 -12.42 5.90
CA VAL A 135 1.54 -11.51 5.19
C VAL A 135 1.70 -10.11 5.74
N THR A 136 1.91 -9.14 4.85
CA THR A 136 1.95 -7.72 5.25
C THR A 136 0.55 -7.24 5.57
N VAL A 137 0.37 -6.53 6.68
CA VAL A 137 -0.91 -5.91 7.04
C VAL A 137 -1.00 -4.52 6.43
N LEU A 138 -2.15 -4.20 5.84
CA LEU A 138 -2.52 -2.85 5.47
C LEU A 138 -3.67 -2.42 6.38
N LEU A 139 -3.46 -1.38 7.18
CA LEU A 139 -4.52 -0.78 8.01
C LEU A 139 -5.24 0.28 7.18
N ASP A 140 -6.56 0.14 7.04
CA ASP A 140 -7.37 1.09 6.29
C ASP A 140 -8.54 1.62 7.14
N ALA A 141 -8.98 2.85 6.85
CA ALA A 141 -10.16 3.41 7.48
C ALA A 141 -11.39 2.59 7.06
N HIS A 142 -12.14 2.11 8.04
CA HIS A 142 -13.34 1.34 7.75
C HIS A 142 -14.41 2.18 7.06
N ASP A 143 -14.83 1.74 5.88
CA ASP A 143 -16.05 2.21 5.24
C ASP A 143 -16.81 0.97 4.72
N PRO A 144 -17.96 0.64 5.34
CA PRO A 144 -18.69 -0.58 5.00
C PRO A 144 -19.26 -0.57 3.57
N VAL A 145 -19.40 0.62 2.96
CA VAL A 145 -19.99 0.80 1.63
C VAL A 145 -18.92 0.90 0.55
N ARG A 146 -17.89 1.73 0.76
CA ARG A 146 -16.90 2.07 -0.28
C ARG A 146 -15.63 1.23 -0.25
N ARG A 147 -15.42 0.44 0.80
CA ARG A 147 -14.26 -0.44 0.97
C ARG A 147 -12.93 0.27 0.63
N GLY A 148 -12.74 1.48 1.19
CA GLY A 148 -11.54 2.30 1.05
C GLY A 148 -11.73 3.60 0.25
N GLY A 149 -10.75 4.52 0.38
CA GLY A 149 -10.72 5.78 -0.36
C GLY A 149 -11.73 6.84 0.10
N THR A 150 -12.18 6.81 1.34
CA THR A 150 -13.22 7.68 1.91
C THR A 150 -12.71 9.03 2.39
N GLY A 151 -11.39 9.19 2.51
CA GLY A 151 -10.77 10.39 3.09
C GLY A 151 -10.79 10.44 4.63
N ARG A 152 -11.35 9.44 5.31
CA ARG A 152 -11.30 9.34 6.79
C ARG A 152 -9.95 8.80 7.23
N THR A 153 -9.40 9.36 8.30
CA THR A 153 -8.19 8.85 8.96
C THR A 153 -8.56 7.81 10.00
N ILE A 154 -7.67 6.85 10.22
CA ILE A 154 -7.76 5.89 11.33
C ILE A 154 -7.14 6.49 12.60
N ASP A 155 -7.40 5.87 13.75
CA ASP A 155 -6.66 6.21 14.99
C ASP A 155 -5.18 5.81 14.84
N TRP A 156 -4.32 6.80 14.79
CA TRP A 156 -2.87 6.58 14.64
C TRP A 156 -2.22 5.99 15.89
N THR A 157 -2.85 6.07 17.06
CA THR A 157 -2.36 5.39 18.27
C THR A 157 -2.45 3.88 18.11
N VAL A 158 -3.59 3.42 17.62
CA VAL A 158 -3.83 2.02 17.27
C VAL A 158 -2.86 1.57 16.16
N ALA A 159 -2.75 2.36 15.10
CA ALA A 159 -1.86 2.05 13.99
C ALA A 159 -0.38 1.94 14.42
N ALA A 160 0.07 2.81 15.33
CA ALA A 160 1.42 2.77 15.89
C ALA A 160 1.67 1.51 16.70
N ALA A 161 0.70 1.09 17.53
CA ALA A 161 0.80 -0.15 18.29
C ALA A 161 0.94 -1.39 17.39
N VAL A 162 0.21 -1.42 16.27
CA VAL A 162 0.34 -2.50 15.27
C VAL A 162 1.67 -2.42 14.54
N ALA A 163 2.09 -1.23 14.10
CA ALA A 163 3.35 -1.04 13.36
C ALA A 163 4.59 -1.40 14.19
N ALA A 164 4.54 -1.25 15.51
CA ALA A 164 5.60 -1.68 16.43
C ALA A 164 5.74 -3.22 16.52
N ARG A 165 4.67 -3.97 16.20
CA ARG A 165 4.65 -5.45 16.33
C ARG A 165 4.97 -6.15 15.01
N ARG A 166 4.67 -5.52 13.85
CA ARG A 166 4.82 -6.16 12.55
C ARG A 166 4.88 -5.16 11.39
N ARG A 167 5.37 -5.66 10.25
CA ARG A 167 5.41 -4.87 9.00
C ARG A 167 4.01 -4.43 8.59
N THR A 168 3.78 -3.11 8.62
CA THR A 168 2.47 -2.49 8.46
C THR A 168 2.49 -1.42 7.37
N ILE A 169 1.49 -1.42 6.51
CA ILE A 169 1.17 -0.36 5.56
C ILE A 169 0.07 0.49 6.19
N LEU A 170 0.27 1.80 6.29
CA LEU A 170 -0.73 2.74 6.76
C LEU A 170 -1.51 3.30 5.58
N SER A 171 -2.82 3.16 5.57
CA SER A 171 -3.77 3.71 4.61
C SER A 171 -4.87 4.50 5.32
N GLY A 172 -5.78 5.09 4.55
CA GLY A 172 -6.93 5.85 5.05
C GLY A 172 -6.66 7.34 5.22
N GLY A 173 -7.32 8.17 4.41
CA GLY A 173 -7.38 9.62 4.52
C GLY A 173 -6.06 10.39 4.47
N LEU A 174 -4.98 9.78 3.99
CA LEU A 174 -3.68 10.44 3.89
C LEU A 174 -3.68 11.50 2.78
N THR A 175 -3.12 12.67 3.11
CA THR A 175 -2.96 13.84 2.25
C THR A 175 -1.60 14.49 2.50
N ALA A 176 -1.20 15.47 1.69
CA ALA A 176 0.01 16.26 1.94
C ALA A 176 -0.01 16.97 3.31
N ALA A 177 -1.19 17.34 3.80
CA ALA A 177 -1.34 18.08 5.06
C ALA A 177 -1.11 17.21 6.31
N ASN A 178 -1.36 15.88 6.24
CA ASN A 178 -1.31 15.02 7.41
C ASN A 178 -0.29 13.88 7.35
N VAL A 179 0.29 13.59 6.17
CA VAL A 179 1.20 12.46 5.98
C VAL A 179 2.47 12.57 6.82
N GLY A 180 2.97 13.79 7.04
CA GLY A 180 4.15 14.02 7.87
C GLY A 180 3.93 13.57 9.32
N GLU A 181 2.82 14.00 9.92
CA GLU A 181 2.43 13.58 11.27
C GLU A 181 2.15 12.07 11.34
N ALA A 182 1.45 11.52 10.33
CA ALA A 182 1.18 10.09 10.26
C ALA A 182 2.47 9.25 10.28
N ILE A 183 3.49 9.64 9.49
CA ILE A 183 4.79 8.95 9.48
C ILE A 183 5.49 9.07 10.83
N ALA A 184 5.52 10.26 11.41
CA ALA A 184 6.21 10.51 12.68
C ALA A 184 5.59 9.71 13.83
N ARG A 185 4.26 9.63 13.90
CA ARG A 185 3.53 8.94 14.98
C ARG A 185 3.51 7.43 14.79
N VAL A 186 3.23 6.95 13.58
CA VAL A 186 2.98 5.52 13.31
C VAL A 186 4.27 4.78 12.97
N ARG A 187 5.23 5.44 12.32
CA ARG A 187 6.47 4.82 11.81
C ARG A 187 6.20 3.55 10.97
N PRO A 188 5.28 3.62 9.99
CA PRO A 188 4.89 2.45 9.22
C PRO A 188 6.01 2.04 8.26
N TYR A 189 6.05 0.76 7.88
CA TYR A 189 6.91 0.27 6.81
C TYR A 189 6.65 0.96 5.47
N MET A 190 5.36 1.26 5.19
CA MET A 190 4.92 1.91 3.96
C MET A 190 3.65 2.72 4.24
N ILE A 191 3.45 3.81 3.52
CA ILE A 191 2.19 4.54 3.46
C ILE A 191 1.51 4.29 2.12
N ASP A 192 0.18 4.21 2.14
CA ASP A 192 -0.66 4.00 0.95
C ASP A 192 -1.60 5.18 0.76
N VAL A 193 -1.49 5.87 -0.36
CA VAL A 193 -2.33 7.03 -0.68
C VAL A 193 -3.15 6.77 -1.94
N SER A 194 -4.43 7.16 -1.92
CA SER A 194 -5.32 7.06 -3.07
C SER A 194 -6.07 8.38 -3.31
N SER A 195 -7.19 8.62 -2.63
CA SER A 195 -8.05 9.78 -2.83
C SER A 195 -7.39 11.11 -2.50
N GLY A 196 -6.49 11.14 -1.52
CA GLY A 196 -5.80 12.38 -1.09
C GLY A 196 -4.92 13.03 -2.16
N VAL A 197 -4.62 12.31 -3.24
CA VAL A 197 -3.83 12.79 -4.38
C VAL A 197 -4.61 12.72 -5.70
N GLU A 198 -5.94 12.76 -5.64
CA GLU A 198 -6.83 12.71 -6.80
C GLU A 198 -7.53 14.06 -7.06
N SER A 199 -7.76 14.36 -8.34
CA SER A 199 -8.68 15.40 -8.79
C SER A 199 -10.10 14.88 -8.98
N ALA A 200 -10.24 13.61 -9.35
CA ALA A 200 -11.47 12.83 -9.41
C ALA A 200 -11.15 11.35 -9.16
N PRO A 201 -12.11 10.52 -8.73
CA PRO A 201 -11.85 9.10 -8.47
C PRO A 201 -11.13 8.39 -9.63
N GLY A 202 -9.95 7.84 -9.36
CA GLY A 202 -9.09 7.17 -10.35
C GLY A 202 -8.32 8.10 -11.28
N VAL A 203 -8.31 9.41 -11.03
CA VAL A 203 -7.54 10.42 -11.77
C VAL A 203 -6.60 11.14 -10.81
N LYS A 204 -5.31 10.85 -10.90
CA LYS A 204 -4.32 11.49 -10.02
C LYS A 204 -4.10 12.94 -10.44
N ASP A 205 -3.99 13.81 -9.43
CA ASP A 205 -3.69 15.23 -9.59
C ASP A 205 -2.17 15.44 -9.49
N PRO A 206 -1.52 15.96 -10.53
CA PRO A 206 -0.07 16.16 -10.53
C PRO A 206 0.44 17.13 -9.43
N VAL A 207 -0.36 18.11 -9.04
CA VAL A 207 0.02 19.06 -7.99
C VAL A 207 -0.05 18.38 -6.64
N LYS A 208 -1.18 17.74 -6.32
CA LYS A 208 -1.35 17.00 -5.06
C LYS A 208 -0.32 15.89 -4.89
N LEU A 209 0.03 15.16 -5.99
CA LEU A 209 1.10 14.16 -5.93
C LEU A 209 2.43 14.79 -5.53
N ARG A 210 2.85 15.91 -6.16
CA ARG A 210 4.10 16.59 -5.81
C ARG A 210 4.10 17.10 -4.36
N GLU A 211 3.01 17.71 -3.93
CA GLU A 211 2.85 18.18 -2.55
C GLU A 211 2.95 17.03 -1.54
N PHE A 212 2.30 15.90 -1.84
CA PHE A 212 2.35 14.71 -0.99
C PHE A 212 3.79 14.18 -0.85
N PHE A 213 4.49 13.99 -1.96
CA PHE A 213 5.88 13.52 -1.94
C PHE A 213 6.84 14.53 -1.31
N ALA A 214 6.60 15.82 -1.46
CA ALA A 214 7.37 16.87 -0.77
C ALA A 214 7.20 16.78 0.75
N ALA A 215 5.97 16.57 1.24
CA ALA A 215 5.69 16.37 2.67
C ALA A 215 6.37 15.12 3.22
N VAL A 216 6.35 14.00 2.48
CA VAL A 216 7.07 12.77 2.86
C VAL A 216 8.59 13.02 2.93
N ALA A 217 9.14 13.74 1.95
CA ALA A 217 10.58 14.04 1.90
C ALA A 217 11.03 14.98 3.04
N ALA A 218 10.16 15.85 3.54
CA ALA A 218 10.45 16.73 4.67
C ALA A 218 10.72 15.91 5.95
N VAL A 219 9.85 14.94 6.26
CA VAL A 219 10.03 14.06 7.45
C VAL A 219 11.35 13.27 7.38
N ARG A 220 11.73 12.83 6.18
CA ARG A 220 13.00 12.10 5.97
C ARG A 220 14.24 12.95 6.24
N ARG A 221 14.17 14.26 5.98
CA ARG A 221 15.27 15.19 6.27
C ARG A 221 15.42 15.43 7.76
N ASP A 222 14.31 15.64 8.45
CA ASP A 222 14.32 15.90 9.90
C ASP A 222 14.83 14.72 10.70
N SER A 223 14.47 13.49 10.34
CA SER A 223 14.94 12.27 11.01
C SER A 223 16.46 12.04 10.84
N ARG A 224 17.08 12.49 9.74
CA ARG A 224 18.53 12.40 9.53
C ARG A 224 19.34 13.43 10.34
N LEU A 225 18.73 14.55 10.72
CA LEU A 225 19.37 15.57 11.54
C LEU A 225 19.41 15.15 13.02
N THR A 226 18.40 14.44 13.49
CA THR A 226 18.29 13.99 14.89
C THR A 226 19.13 12.75 15.23
N THR A 227 19.68 12.04 14.24
CA THR A 227 20.55 10.85 14.45
C THR A 227 22.05 11.16 14.38
N ARG A 228 22.46 12.43 14.34
CA ARG A 228 23.86 12.85 14.24
C ARG A 228 24.44 13.47 15.53
N ASP A 229 23.70 13.39 16.64
CA ASP A 229 24.16 13.83 17.97
C ASP A 229 24.49 12.59 18.85
#